data_b77f7c766bc90fdb0a13663975fc92b6
#
_entry.id   b77f7c766bc90fdb0a13663975fc92b6
#
_cell.length_a   1.000
_cell.length_b   1.000
_cell.length_c   1.000
_cell.angle_alpha   90.00
_cell.angle_beta   90.00
_cell.angle_gamma   90.00
#
_symmetry.space_group_name_H-M   'P 1'
#
loop_
_entity.id
_entity.type
_entity.pdbx_description
1 polymer ?
#
loop_
_entity_poly.entity_id
_entity_poly.type
_entity_poly.pdbx_seq_one_letter_code
_entity_poly.pdbx_strand_id
1 'polypeptide(L)'
;MTTELTYLALTLILALVQVFLPAGARTAEFGSKWNAGARDQTPVATRPLTGRLERAQANLYETLPLFIGAVLIAHVIGAAGPLTLWGTALYFWARVVYVPLYAFGVPYIRSLVWVVSLVGLVMVLASLFFLKA
;
A
#
# COMPACT_ATOMS: atom_id res chain seq x y z
N MET A 1 4.85 -14.43 -16.14
CA MET A 1 5.16 -13.46 -15.08
C MET A 1 5.54 -14.23 -13.81
N THR A 2 6.60 -13.84 -13.13
CA THR A 2 7.00 -14.50 -11.88
C THR A 2 5.98 -14.22 -10.76
N THR A 3 6.02 -15.02 -9.68
CA THR A 3 5.15 -14.80 -8.53
C THR A 3 5.42 -13.43 -7.90
N GLU A 4 6.67 -13.04 -7.78
CA GLU A 4 7.07 -11.73 -7.23
C GLU A 4 6.53 -10.59 -8.08
N LEU A 5 6.63 -10.67 -9.40
CA LEU A 5 6.06 -9.65 -10.28
C LEU A 5 4.53 -9.65 -10.24
N THR A 6 3.92 -10.80 -10.04
CA THR A 6 2.47 -10.89 -9.84
C THR A 6 2.06 -10.15 -8.59
N TYR A 7 2.76 -10.34 -7.46
CA TYR A 7 2.49 -9.59 -6.24
C TYR A 7 2.72 -8.10 -6.42
N LEU A 8 3.73 -7.71 -7.18
CA LEU A 8 3.94 -6.30 -7.51
C LEU A 8 2.75 -5.74 -8.30
N ALA A 9 2.31 -6.46 -9.34
CA ALA A 9 1.16 -6.03 -10.14
C ALA A 9 -0.12 -5.93 -9.29
N LEU A 10 -0.36 -6.91 -8.42
CA LEU A 10 -1.50 -6.87 -7.50
C LEU A 10 -1.40 -5.70 -6.52
N THR A 11 -0.20 -5.37 -6.07
CA THR A 11 0.03 -4.21 -5.21
C THR A 11 -0.28 -2.90 -5.94
N LEU A 12 0.05 -2.82 -7.22
CA LEU A 12 -0.30 -1.65 -8.03
C LEU A 12 -1.82 -1.53 -8.21
N ILE A 13 -2.52 -2.66 -8.37
CA ILE A 13 -3.99 -2.67 -8.39
C ILE A 13 -4.54 -2.20 -7.04
N LEU A 14 -3.98 -2.68 -5.94
CA LEU A 14 -4.36 -2.23 -4.60
C LEU A 14 -4.15 -0.72 -4.45
N ALA A 15 -3.04 -0.19 -4.93
CA ALA A 15 -2.77 1.24 -4.90
C ALA A 15 -3.83 2.03 -5.69
N LEU A 16 -4.23 1.51 -6.85
CA LEU A 16 -5.29 2.13 -7.65
C LEU A 16 -6.64 2.11 -6.92
N VAL A 17 -6.99 0.99 -6.29
CA VAL A 17 -8.19 0.91 -5.46
C VAL A 17 -8.15 1.96 -4.36
N GLN A 18 -7.00 2.15 -3.72
CA GLN A 18 -6.84 3.14 -2.66
C GLN A 18 -6.83 4.60 -3.18
N VAL A 19 -6.70 4.83 -4.46
CA VAL A 19 -6.99 6.16 -5.04
C VAL A 19 -8.48 6.43 -5.00
N PHE A 20 -9.30 5.43 -5.32
CA PHE A 20 -10.76 5.61 -5.41
C PHE A 20 -11.45 5.60 -4.05
N LEU A 21 -10.91 4.89 -3.04
CA LEU A 21 -11.56 4.80 -1.73
C LEU A 21 -11.67 6.17 -1.05
N PRO A 22 -10.58 6.93 -0.84
CA PRO A 22 -10.70 8.27 -0.26
C PRO A 22 -11.40 9.25 -1.20
N ALA A 23 -11.23 9.11 -2.52
CA ALA A 23 -11.93 9.95 -3.48
C ALA A 23 -13.45 9.75 -3.38
N GLY A 24 -13.91 8.50 -3.30
CA GLY A 24 -15.33 8.20 -3.11
C GLY A 24 -15.86 8.71 -1.77
N ALA A 25 -15.08 8.55 -0.70
CA ALA A 25 -15.46 9.05 0.62
C ALA A 25 -15.58 10.59 0.64
N ARG A 26 -14.63 11.29 0.03
CA ARG A 26 -14.70 12.76 -0.11
C ARG A 26 -15.91 13.18 -0.92
N THR A 27 -16.17 12.51 -2.03
CA THR A 27 -17.34 12.83 -2.87
C THR A 27 -18.64 12.60 -2.10
N ALA A 28 -18.73 11.51 -1.34
CA ALA A 28 -19.91 11.22 -0.52
C ALA A 28 -20.09 12.25 0.59
N GLU A 29 -19.02 12.77 1.17
CA GLU A 29 -19.06 13.72 2.28
C GLU A 29 -19.23 15.16 1.79
N PHE A 30 -18.48 15.57 0.77
CA PHE A 30 -18.41 16.97 0.34
C PHE A 30 -19.23 17.26 -0.90
N GLY A 31 -19.69 16.25 -1.62
CA GLY A 31 -20.48 16.36 -2.82
C GLY A 31 -19.67 16.34 -4.11
N SER A 32 -20.31 15.86 -5.18
CA SER A 32 -19.67 15.76 -6.49
C SER A 32 -19.34 17.12 -7.09
N LYS A 33 -20.14 18.14 -6.80
CA LYS A 33 -19.92 19.52 -7.28
C LYS A 33 -18.60 20.07 -6.71
N TRP A 34 -18.36 19.88 -5.41
CA TRP A 34 -17.08 20.26 -4.81
C TRP A 34 -15.92 19.47 -5.44
N ASN A 35 -16.10 18.18 -5.60
CA ASN A 35 -15.06 17.30 -6.13
C ASN A 35 -14.65 17.69 -7.57
N ALA A 36 -15.62 18.07 -8.39
CA ALA A 36 -15.37 18.48 -9.78
C ALA A 36 -14.90 19.92 -9.91
N GLY A 37 -15.06 20.73 -8.85
CA GLY A 37 -14.71 22.14 -8.87
C GLY A 37 -13.25 22.42 -8.58
N ALA A 38 -12.92 23.70 -8.39
CA ALA A 38 -11.54 24.14 -8.15
C ALA A 38 -11.00 23.75 -6.77
N ARG A 39 -11.88 23.42 -5.83
CA ARG A 39 -11.52 23.02 -4.46
C ARG A 39 -10.76 24.10 -3.68
N ASP A 40 -10.99 25.37 -4.01
CA ASP A 40 -10.31 26.48 -3.34
C ASP A 40 -10.62 26.54 -1.85
N GLN A 41 -11.84 26.12 -1.46
CA GLN A 41 -12.24 25.96 -0.08
C GLN A 41 -12.46 24.49 0.19
N THR A 42 -11.60 23.90 1.00
CA THR A 42 -11.73 22.50 1.41
C THR A 42 -12.53 22.43 2.70
N PRO A 43 -13.73 21.81 2.68
CA PRO A 43 -14.49 21.59 3.90
C PRO A 43 -13.70 20.75 4.88
N VAL A 44 -13.94 20.96 6.18
CA VAL A 44 -13.35 20.10 7.21
C VAL A 44 -14.04 18.74 7.17
N ALA A 45 -13.26 17.67 7.04
CA ALA A 45 -13.80 16.33 7.07
C ALA A 45 -14.40 16.03 8.44
N THR A 46 -15.70 15.76 8.47
CA THR A 46 -16.44 15.44 9.70
C THR A 46 -16.61 13.94 9.90
N ARG A 47 -16.52 13.17 8.81
CA ARG A 47 -16.62 11.71 8.87
C ARG A 47 -15.22 11.11 9.11
N PRO A 48 -15.06 10.32 10.19
CA PRO A 48 -13.75 9.69 10.48
C PRO A 48 -13.27 8.81 9.34
N LEU A 49 -14.18 8.15 8.61
CA LEU A 49 -13.83 7.25 7.52
C LEU A 49 -13.04 7.96 6.42
N THR A 50 -13.45 9.15 6.03
CA THR A 50 -12.76 9.90 4.97
C THR A 50 -11.28 10.12 5.32
N GLY A 51 -11.01 10.63 6.51
CA GLY A 51 -9.64 10.86 6.97
C GLY A 51 -8.85 9.57 7.12
N ARG A 52 -9.48 8.50 7.59
CA ARG A 52 -8.83 7.19 7.73
C ARG A 52 -8.42 6.63 6.39
N LEU A 53 -9.28 6.70 5.37
CA LEU A 53 -8.94 6.24 4.04
C LEU A 53 -7.82 7.07 3.39
N GLU A 54 -7.82 8.38 3.62
CA GLU A 54 -6.73 9.25 3.14
C GLU A 54 -5.40 8.89 3.79
N ARG A 55 -5.39 8.66 5.11
CA ARG A 55 -4.18 8.29 5.83
C ARG A 55 -3.67 6.89 5.46
N ALA A 56 -4.59 5.96 5.21
CA ALA A 56 -4.20 4.61 4.75
C ALA A 56 -3.51 4.68 3.40
N GLN A 57 -4.02 5.50 2.49
CA GLN A 57 -3.40 5.73 1.18
C GLN A 57 -2.02 6.38 1.33
N ALA A 58 -1.92 7.43 2.13
CA ALA A 58 -0.65 8.10 2.36
C ALA A 58 0.39 7.16 2.96
N ASN A 59 -0.03 6.29 3.86
CA ASN A 59 0.86 5.30 4.47
C ASN A 59 1.38 4.29 3.43
N LEU A 60 0.53 3.82 2.53
CA LEU A 60 0.99 2.94 1.44
C LEU A 60 2.04 3.66 0.59
N TYR A 61 1.81 4.91 0.24
CA TYR A 61 2.71 5.66 -0.65
C TYR A 61 4.08 5.91 -0.03
N GLU A 62 4.22 5.85 1.29
CA GLU A 62 5.53 5.99 1.93
C GLU A 62 6.47 4.84 1.59
N THR A 63 5.95 3.64 1.41
CA THR A 63 6.76 2.44 1.15
C THR A 63 6.63 1.89 -0.27
N LEU A 64 5.59 2.26 -1.00
CA LEU A 64 5.31 1.72 -2.32
C LEU A 64 6.46 1.91 -3.32
N PRO A 65 7.10 3.08 -3.45
CA PRO A 65 8.23 3.23 -4.35
C PRO A 65 9.39 2.31 -3.98
N LEU A 66 9.63 2.11 -2.70
CA LEU A 66 10.68 1.22 -2.20
C LEU A 66 10.38 -0.22 -2.59
N PHE A 67 9.13 -0.65 -2.45
CA PHE A 67 8.70 -1.99 -2.82
C PHE A 67 8.81 -2.20 -4.33
N ILE A 68 8.33 -1.26 -5.13
CA ILE A 68 8.43 -1.31 -6.59
C ILE A 68 9.88 -1.46 -7.02
N GLY A 69 10.74 -0.58 -6.52
CA GLY A 69 12.16 -0.58 -6.86
C GLY A 69 12.85 -1.87 -6.47
N ALA A 70 12.61 -2.34 -5.25
CA ALA A 70 13.23 -3.56 -4.73
C ALA A 70 12.84 -4.80 -5.54
N VAL A 71 11.56 -4.95 -5.85
CA VAL A 71 11.07 -6.10 -6.64
C VAL A 71 11.64 -6.08 -8.05
N LEU A 72 11.66 -4.92 -8.69
CA LEU A 72 12.20 -4.79 -10.05
C LEU A 72 13.70 -5.07 -10.09
N ILE A 73 14.46 -4.55 -9.12
CA ILE A 73 15.90 -4.85 -9.05
C ILE A 73 16.11 -6.35 -8.86
N ALA A 74 15.37 -6.96 -7.95
CA ALA A 74 15.48 -8.40 -7.71
C ALA A 74 15.23 -9.20 -8.98
N HIS A 75 14.24 -8.80 -9.75
CA HIS A 75 13.94 -9.45 -11.03
C HIS A 75 15.08 -9.29 -12.03
N VAL A 76 15.60 -8.06 -12.18
CA VAL A 76 16.64 -7.74 -13.14
C VAL A 76 17.94 -8.49 -12.85
N ILE A 77 18.32 -8.60 -11.58
CA ILE A 77 19.59 -9.26 -11.19
C ILE A 77 19.43 -10.76 -10.96
N GLY A 78 18.23 -11.31 -11.11
CA GLY A 78 18.00 -12.73 -10.93
C GLY A 78 18.06 -13.19 -9.47
N ALA A 79 17.69 -12.32 -8.53
CA ALA A 79 17.72 -12.62 -7.10
C ALA A 79 16.46 -13.35 -6.61
N ALA A 80 15.58 -13.77 -7.51
CA ALA A 80 14.34 -14.45 -7.14
C ALA A 80 14.63 -15.74 -6.37
N GLY A 81 13.92 -15.93 -5.25
CA GLY A 81 14.09 -17.10 -4.39
C GLY A 81 13.07 -17.06 -3.24
N PRO A 82 13.25 -17.91 -2.22
CA PRO A 82 12.30 -17.94 -1.10
C PRO A 82 12.15 -16.60 -0.40
N LEU A 83 13.22 -15.83 -0.27
CA LEU A 83 13.19 -14.55 0.42
C LEU A 83 12.36 -13.51 -0.33
N THR A 84 12.51 -13.43 -1.65
CA THR A 84 11.70 -12.52 -2.48
C THR A 84 10.25 -12.99 -2.56
N LEU A 85 10.03 -14.30 -2.65
CA LEU A 85 8.69 -14.88 -2.71
C LEU A 85 7.89 -14.53 -1.45
N TRP A 86 8.43 -14.85 -0.27
CA TRP A 86 7.74 -14.58 0.98
C TRP A 86 7.69 -13.08 1.31
N GLY A 87 8.74 -12.35 0.95
CA GLY A 87 8.76 -10.90 1.16
C GLY A 87 7.67 -10.17 0.38
N THR A 88 7.51 -10.50 -0.90
CA THR A 88 6.45 -9.90 -1.73
C THR A 88 5.07 -10.33 -1.26
N ALA A 89 4.90 -11.60 -0.88
CA ALA A 89 3.63 -12.11 -0.36
C ALA A 89 3.25 -11.41 0.95
N LEU A 90 4.17 -11.30 1.89
CA LEU A 90 3.93 -10.63 3.17
C LEU A 90 3.56 -9.17 2.97
N TYR A 91 4.30 -8.46 2.12
CA TYR A 91 4.00 -7.05 1.85
C TYR A 91 2.60 -6.87 1.29
N PHE A 92 2.28 -7.62 0.22
CA PHE A 92 0.98 -7.47 -0.44
C PHE A 92 -0.18 -7.81 0.50
N TRP A 93 -0.16 -8.99 1.12
CA TRP A 93 -1.28 -9.43 1.95
C TRP A 93 -1.43 -8.57 3.20
N ALA A 94 -0.34 -8.15 3.81
CA ALA A 94 -0.40 -7.22 4.93
C ALA A 94 -1.02 -5.88 4.52
N ARG A 95 -0.66 -5.36 3.33
CA ARG A 95 -1.25 -4.11 2.84
C ARG A 95 -2.73 -4.25 2.49
N VAL A 96 -3.15 -5.41 2.01
CA VAL A 96 -4.59 -5.68 1.77
C VAL A 96 -5.37 -5.63 3.09
N VAL A 97 -4.88 -6.32 4.11
CA VAL A 97 -5.51 -6.37 5.43
C VAL A 97 -5.47 -5.01 6.14
N TYR A 98 -4.42 -4.24 5.91
CA TYR A 98 -4.22 -2.92 6.52
C TYR A 98 -5.37 -1.95 6.19
N VAL A 99 -5.89 -2.00 4.97
CA VAL A 99 -6.93 -1.05 4.50
C VAL A 99 -8.19 -1.14 5.37
N PRO A 100 -8.85 -2.32 5.52
CA PRO A 100 -10.03 -2.40 6.37
C PRO A 100 -9.73 -2.14 7.84
N LEU A 101 -8.57 -2.56 8.35
CA LEU A 101 -8.20 -2.28 9.73
C LEU A 101 -8.11 -0.78 9.99
N TYR A 102 -7.52 -0.03 9.06
CA TYR A 102 -7.43 1.42 9.20
C TYR A 102 -8.79 2.08 9.02
N ALA A 103 -9.57 1.63 8.04
CA ALA A 103 -10.91 2.19 7.77
C ALA A 103 -11.84 2.05 8.97
N PHE A 104 -11.80 0.90 9.67
CA PHE A 104 -12.60 0.67 10.87
C PHE A 104 -11.97 1.22 12.15
N GLY A 105 -10.79 1.83 12.04
CA GLY A 105 -10.13 2.45 13.19
C GLY A 105 -9.64 1.48 14.24
N VAL A 106 -9.26 0.26 13.85
CA VAL A 106 -8.72 -0.75 14.77
C VAL A 106 -7.31 -0.34 15.20
N PRO A 107 -7.05 -0.06 16.50
CA PRO A 107 -5.71 0.28 16.97
C PRO A 107 -4.86 -1.00 17.13
N TYR A 108 -3.61 -0.87 17.44
CA TYR A 108 -2.63 -1.93 17.75
C TYR A 108 -2.47 -3.00 16.67
N ILE A 109 -3.54 -3.74 16.29
CA ILE A 109 -3.49 -4.77 15.24
C ILE A 109 -3.07 -4.13 13.91
N ARG A 110 -3.59 -2.96 13.61
CA ARG A 110 -3.21 -2.19 12.43
C ARG A 110 -1.71 -1.92 12.40
N SER A 111 -1.14 -1.50 13.52
CA SER A 111 0.31 -1.24 13.63
C SER A 111 1.11 -2.53 13.45
N LEU A 112 0.63 -3.64 14.03
CA LEU A 112 1.28 -4.93 13.86
C LEU A 112 1.29 -5.38 12.40
N VAL A 113 0.18 -5.23 11.70
CA VAL A 113 0.07 -5.57 10.27
C VAL A 113 0.99 -4.68 9.44
N TRP A 114 1.11 -3.40 9.79
CA TRP A 114 2.06 -2.50 9.14
C TRP A 114 3.51 -2.99 9.31
N VAL A 115 3.89 -3.42 10.51
CA VAL A 115 5.22 -3.99 10.75
C VAL A 115 5.45 -5.24 9.90
N VAL A 116 4.43 -6.10 9.75
CA VAL A 116 4.54 -7.27 8.87
C VAL A 116 4.82 -6.85 7.43
N SER A 117 4.17 -5.80 6.94
CA SER A 117 4.46 -5.29 5.59
C SER A 117 5.89 -4.78 5.47
N LEU A 118 6.42 -4.11 6.49
CA LEU A 118 7.81 -3.67 6.50
C LEU A 118 8.77 -4.86 6.51
N VAL A 119 8.47 -5.91 7.27
CA VAL A 119 9.28 -7.13 7.26
C VAL A 119 9.35 -7.71 5.85
N GLY A 120 8.20 -7.77 5.15
CA GLY A 120 8.17 -8.23 3.77
C GLY A 120 9.05 -7.38 2.85
N LEU A 121 8.96 -6.06 2.97
CA LEU A 121 9.78 -5.14 2.19
C LEU A 121 11.28 -5.33 2.48
N VAL A 122 11.64 -5.43 3.74
CA VAL A 122 13.04 -5.64 4.15
C VAL A 122 13.57 -6.98 3.63
N MET A 123 12.74 -8.03 3.62
CA MET A 123 13.14 -9.32 3.05
C MET A 123 13.50 -9.19 1.57
N VAL A 124 12.73 -8.45 0.80
CA VAL A 124 13.03 -8.23 -0.62
C VAL A 124 14.32 -7.41 -0.77
N LEU A 125 14.47 -6.35 0.02
CA LEU A 125 15.70 -5.54 0.01
C LEU A 125 16.92 -6.37 0.39
N ALA A 126 16.80 -7.23 1.40
CA ALA A 126 17.89 -8.09 1.84
C ALA A 126 18.32 -9.07 0.73
N SER A 127 17.37 -9.56 -0.07
CA SER A 127 17.67 -10.47 -1.16
C SER A 127 18.60 -9.85 -2.20
N LEU A 128 18.61 -8.53 -2.33
CA LEU A 128 19.47 -7.85 -3.30
C LEU A 128 20.95 -7.96 -2.94
N PHE A 129 21.26 -8.15 -1.66
CA PHE A 129 22.62 -8.12 -1.15
C PHE A 129 23.12 -9.46 -0.65
N PHE A 130 22.25 -10.32 -0.14
CA PHE A 130 22.66 -11.51 0.60
C PHE A 130 22.41 -12.83 -0.13
N LEU A 131 21.55 -12.86 -1.15
CA LEU A 131 21.24 -14.11 -1.84
C LEU A 131 22.05 -14.33 -3.10
N LYS A 132 22.89 -13.39 -3.47
CA LYS A 132 23.71 -13.55 -4.63
C LYS A 132 25.02 -14.18 -4.25
N ALA A 133 25.09 -15.44 -4.46
CA ALA A 133 26.35 -16.16 -4.36
C ALA A 133 27.15 -16.00 -5.65
#